data_6e6d89313e12340fa9586895f5a27e84
#
_entry.id   6e6d89313e12340fa9586895f5a27e84
#
_cell.length_a   1.000
_cell.length_b   1.000
_cell.length_c   1.000
_cell.angle_alpha   90.00
_cell.angle_beta   90.00
_cell.angle_gamma   90.00
#
_symmetry.space_group_name_H-M   'P 1'
#
loop_
_entity.id
_entity.type
_entity.pdbx_description
1 polymer ?
#
loop_
_entity_poly.entity_id
_entity_poly.type
_entity_poly.pdbx_seq_one_letter_code
_entity_poly.pdbx_strand_id
1 'polypeptide(L)'
;MNMRKSRVLRKMRGGEVAVCVKLNLNDARNAELAAMCGVDCIWIDMEHVGSDWKYIEDAVRAAKIYDCDTLTRVAKGSYSDYIRPLEADSTGIMVPHLMSLAEAREIVYYTKF
;
A
#
# COMPACT_ATOMS: atom_id res chain seq x y z
N MET A 1 3.57 -22.01 -1.06
CA MET A 1 2.78 -20.82 -0.64
C MET A 1 2.33 -20.07 -1.89
N ASN A 2 1.03 -19.83 -2.06
CA ASN A 2 0.53 -19.01 -3.16
C ASN A 2 0.35 -17.56 -2.65
N MET A 3 1.25 -16.67 -3.04
CA MET A 3 1.07 -15.25 -2.76
C MET A 3 -0.06 -14.68 -3.63
N ARG A 4 -0.90 -13.85 -3.03
CA ARG A 4 -1.94 -13.13 -3.77
C ARG A 4 -1.30 -12.21 -4.82
N LYS A 5 -1.75 -12.32 -6.06
CA LYS A 5 -1.29 -11.42 -7.12
C LYS A 5 -1.96 -10.06 -7.00
N SER A 6 -1.20 -8.97 -7.17
CA SER A 6 -1.74 -7.61 -7.16
C SER A 6 -2.88 -7.45 -8.18
N ARG A 7 -4.01 -6.93 -7.73
CA ARG A 7 -5.17 -6.61 -8.58
C ARG A 7 -4.86 -5.43 -9.49
N VAL A 8 -4.19 -4.40 -8.97
CA VAL A 8 -3.76 -3.24 -9.77
C VAL A 8 -2.86 -3.67 -10.92
N LEU A 9 -1.83 -4.48 -10.65
CA LEU A 9 -0.92 -4.95 -11.69
C LEU A 9 -1.60 -5.86 -12.71
N ARG A 10 -2.56 -6.70 -12.29
CA ARG A 10 -3.34 -7.51 -13.22
C ARG A 10 -4.13 -6.65 -14.20
N LYS A 11 -4.85 -5.64 -13.68
CA LYS A 11 -5.63 -4.71 -14.49
C LYS A 11 -4.75 -3.92 -15.46
N MET A 12 -3.68 -3.30 -14.95
CA MET A 12 -2.75 -2.52 -15.79
C MET A 12 -2.15 -3.35 -16.92
N ARG A 13 -1.75 -4.60 -16.63
CA ARG A 13 -1.22 -5.51 -17.67
C ARG A 13 -2.29 -5.94 -18.69
N GLY A 14 -3.55 -5.95 -18.31
CA GLY A 14 -4.70 -6.17 -19.17
C GLY A 14 -5.17 -4.92 -19.93
N GLY A 15 -4.52 -3.77 -19.77
CA GLY A 15 -4.91 -2.50 -20.39
C GLY A 15 -6.13 -1.85 -19.72
N GLU A 16 -6.48 -2.27 -18.51
CA GLU A 16 -7.61 -1.75 -17.76
C GLU A 16 -7.16 -0.61 -16.80
N VAL A 17 -8.12 0.24 -16.44
CA VAL A 17 -7.90 1.28 -15.42
C VAL A 17 -8.07 0.67 -14.03
N ALA A 18 -7.09 0.91 -13.15
CA ALA A 18 -7.19 0.58 -11.74
C ALA A 18 -7.59 1.83 -10.92
N VAL A 19 -8.58 1.67 -10.04
CA VAL A 19 -9.08 2.75 -9.17
C VAL A 19 -8.46 2.63 -7.79
N CYS A 20 -7.76 3.68 -7.37
CA CYS A 20 -7.17 3.77 -6.03
C CYS A 20 -7.86 4.88 -5.23
N VAL A 21 -8.28 4.56 -4.00
CA VAL A 21 -8.97 5.50 -3.11
C VAL A 21 -8.10 5.76 -1.88
N LYS A 22 -7.84 7.04 -1.61
CA LYS A 22 -7.16 7.45 -0.37
C LYS A 22 -8.15 7.49 0.79
N LEU A 23 -7.80 6.87 1.91
CA LEU A 23 -8.56 6.94 3.15
C LEU A 23 -7.84 7.84 4.16
N ASN A 24 -8.58 8.80 4.71
CA ASN A 24 -8.07 9.73 5.73
C ASN A 24 -8.58 9.43 7.15
N LEU A 25 -9.46 8.43 7.29
CA LEU A 25 -9.97 7.97 8.57
C LEU A 25 -9.27 6.66 8.95
N ASN A 26 -8.63 6.64 10.12
CA ASN A 26 -7.86 5.50 10.61
C ASN A 26 -8.76 4.45 11.27
N ASP A 27 -9.67 3.89 10.50
CA ASP A 27 -10.56 2.81 10.92
C ASP A 27 -10.57 1.73 9.82
N ALA A 28 -10.16 0.51 10.18
CA ALA A 28 -10.10 -0.60 9.23
C ALA A 28 -11.47 -0.96 8.61
N ARG A 29 -12.56 -0.60 9.26
CA ARG A 29 -13.92 -0.75 8.70
C ARG A 29 -14.12 0.11 7.45
N ASN A 30 -13.49 1.28 7.38
CA ASN A 30 -13.53 2.11 6.17
C ASN A 30 -12.76 1.44 5.02
N ALA A 31 -11.63 0.81 5.33
CA ALA A 31 -10.88 0.02 4.34
C ALA A 31 -11.70 -1.17 3.84
N GLU A 32 -12.38 -1.88 4.74
CA GLU A 32 -13.27 -2.97 4.39
C GLU A 32 -14.42 -2.52 3.49
N LEU A 33 -15.12 -1.45 3.87
CA LEU A 33 -16.22 -0.89 3.08
C LEU A 33 -15.77 -0.44 1.69
N ALA A 34 -14.63 0.25 1.58
CA ALA A 34 -14.08 0.64 0.29
C ALA A 34 -13.76 -0.58 -0.58
N ALA A 35 -13.15 -1.62 0.00
CA ALA A 35 -12.84 -2.86 -0.71
C ALA A 35 -14.11 -3.60 -1.16
N MET A 36 -15.15 -3.66 -0.31
CA MET A 36 -16.48 -4.20 -0.66
C MET A 36 -17.13 -3.47 -1.83
N CYS A 37 -16.92 -2.15 -1.93
CA CYS A 37 -17.40 -1.35 -3.06
C CYS A 37 -16.65 -1.61 -4.37
N GLY A 38 -15.64 -2.48 -4.36
CA GLY A 38 -14.94 -2.93 -5.55
C GLY A 38 -13.79 -2.04 -6.02
N VAL A 39 -13.28 -1.11 -5.19
CA VAL A 39 -12.05 -0.39 -5.51
C VAL A 39 -10.88 -1.36 -5.64
N ASP A 40 -9.92 -1.04 -6.50
CA ASP A 40 -8.82 -1.93 -6.80
C ASP A 40 -7.67 -1.78 -5.81
N CYS A 41 -7.54 -0.59 -5.21
CA CYS A 41 -6.48 -0.27 -4.27
C CYS A 41 -6.96 0.73 -3.22
N ILE A 42 -6.46 0.57 -2.00
CA ILE A 42 -6.61 1.53 -0.91
C ILE A 42 -5.25 2.19 -0.66
N TRP A 43 -5.22 3.53 -0.68
CA TRP A 43 -4.06 4.30 -0.31
C TRP A 43 -4.12 4.67 1.18
N ILE A 44 -3.20 4.11 1.95
CA ILE A 44 -2.97 4.41 3.37
C ILE A 44 -1.84 5.43 3.46
N ASP A 45 -2.02 6.47 4.26
CA ASP A 45 -1.08 7.59 4.33
C ASP A 45 -0.46 7.69 5.73
N MET A 46 0.85 7.46 5.81
CA MET A 46 1.65 7.64 7.02
C MET A 46 2.46 8.94 7.03
N GLU A 47 2.43 9.71 5.92
CA GLU A 47 3.19 10.95 5.83
C GLU A 47 2.41 12.14 6.41
N HIS A 48 1.14 12.27 6.04
CA HIS A 48 0.32 13.43 6.38
C HIS A 48 -0.96 13.10 7.16
N VAL A 49 -1.20 11.83 7.44
CA VAL A 49 -2.30 11.35 8.27
C VAL A 49 -1.71 10.59 9.45
N GLY A 50 -2.27 10.74 10.64
CA GLY A 50 -1.79 10.09 11.86
C GLY A 50 -2.08 8.57 11.90
N SER A 51 -1.73 7.86 10.84
CA SER A 51 -1.86 6.40 10.73
C SER A 51 -0.78 5.71 11.56
N ASP A 52 -1.17 4.78 12.40
CA ASP A 52 -0.26 3.91 13.14
C ASP A 52 -0.12 2.52 12.50
N TRP A 53 0.85 1.74 12.98
CA TRP A 53 1.13 0.41 12.44
C TRP A 53 -0.04 -0.56 12.63
N LYS A 54 -0.75 -0.44 13.76
CA LYS A 54 -1.90 -1.31 14.00
C LYS A 54 -3.02 -1.07 12.99
N TYR A 55 -3.30 0.18 12.68
CA TYR A 55 -4.28 0.51 11.64
C TYR A 55 -3.86 -0.05 10.28
N ILE A 56 -2.57 0.07 9.90
CA ILE A 56 -2.06 -0.45 8.62
C ILE A 56 -2.29 -1.96 8.53
N GLU A 57 -1.88 -2.71 9.56
CA GLU A 57 -2.06 -4.16 9.60
C GLU A 57 -3.54 -4.56 9.48
N ASP A 58 -4.42 -3.89 10.21
CA ASP A 58 -5.85 -4.19 10.20
C ASP A 58 -6.49 -3.79 8.86
N ALA A 59 -6.13 -2.66 8.27
CA ALA A 59 -6.61 -2.22 6.96
C ALA A 59 -6.14 -3.14 5.82
N VAL A 60 -4.88 -3.60 5.88
CA VAL A 60 -4.34 -4.57 4.91
C VAL A 60 -5.11 -5.89 4.98
N ARG A 61 -5.38 -6.41 6.19
CA ARG A 61 -6.15 -7.64 6.37
C ARG A 61 -7.57 -7.47 5.82
N ALA A 62 -8.23 -6.36 6.13
CA ALA A 62 -9.58 -6.05 5.66
C ALA A 62 -9.65 -5.96 4.12
N ALA A 63 -8.73 -5.24 3.50
CA ALA A 63 -8.67 -5.10 2.04
C ALA A 63 -8.49 -6.45 1.32
N LYS A 64 -7.66 -7.33 1.87
CA LYS A 64 -7.36 -8.65 1.28
C LYS A 64 -8.56 -9.57 1.18
N ILE A 65 -9.53 -9.46 2.08
CA ILE A 65 -10.75 -10.26 2.04
C ILE A 65 -11.47 -10.10 0.69
N TYR A 66 -11.39 -8.91 0.10
CA TYR A 66 -12.09 -8.55 -1.14
C TYR A 66 -11.14 -8.42 -2.35
N ASP A 67 -9.97 -9.06 -2.31
CA ASP A 67 -8.96 -8.97 -3.40
C ASP A 67 -8.56 -7.53 -3.74
N CYS A 68 -8.61 -6.64 -2.76
CA CYS A 68 -8.20 -5.24 -2.91
C CYS A 68 -6.74 -5.07 -2.52
N ASP A 69 -5.97 -4.32 -3.31
CA ASP A 69 -4.59 -3.99 -3.00
C ASP A 69 -4.52 -2.88 -1.94
N THR A 70 -3.39 -2.78 -1.27
CA THR A 70 -3.06 -1.65 -0.40
C THR A 70 -1.74 -1.01 -0.83
N LEU A 71 -1.72 0.32 -0.89
CA LEU A 71 -0.54 1.12 -1.16
C LEU A 71 -0.29 2.02 0.04
N THR A 72 0.78 1.76 0.78
CA THR A 72 1.13 2.56 1.96
C THR A 72 2.11 3.66 1.58
N ARG A 73 1.71 4.93 1.71
CA ARG A 73 2.63 6.05 1.61
C ARG A 73 3.38 6.18 2.93
N VAL A 74 4.68 5.95 2.88
CA VAL A 74 5.56 6.03 4.04
C VAL A 74 6.05 7.45 4.26
N ALA A 75 6.44 7.80 5.47
CA ALA A 75 7.30 8.94 5.69
C ALA A 75 8.67 8.65 5.09
N LYS A 76 9.28 9.65 4.45
CA LYS A 76 10.64 9.50 3.92
C LYS A 76 11.62 9.34 5.08
N GLY A 77 12.30 8.22 5.14
CA GLY A 77 13.12 7.89 6.30
C GLY A 77 14.18 6.83 6.01
N SER A 78 14.25 5.83 6.86
CA SER A 78 15.25 4.77 6.85
C SER A 78 14.74 3.48 6.19
N TYR A 79 15.62 2.50 6.07
CA TYR A 79 15.31 1.15 5.64
C TYR A 79 14.04 0.58 6.31
N SER A 80 13.91 0.73 7.64
CA SER A 80 12.75 0.21 8.37
C SER A 80 11.43 0.85 7.96
N ASP A 81 11.45 2.12 7.56
CA ASP A 81 10.23 2.81 7.12
C ASP A 81 9.71 2.26 5.79
N TYR A 82 10.61 1.75 4.95
CA TYR A 82 10.26 1.18 3.64
C TYR A 82 9.82 -0.27 3.72
N ILE A 83 10.43 -1.09 4.59
CA ILE A 83 10.15 -2.53 4.62
C ILE A 83 8.96 -2.89 5.53
N ARG A 84 8.73 -2.19 6.64
CA ARG A 84 7.66 -2.53 7.58
C ARG A 84 6.26 -2.60 6.95
N PRO A 85 5.84 -1.70 6.06
CA PRO A 85 4.56 -1.86 5.38
C PRO A 85 4.49 -3.15 4.55
N LEU A 86 5.60 -3.54 3.91
CA LEU A 86 5.67 -4.78 3.12
C LEU A 86 5.63 -6.02 4.03
N GLU A 87 6.25 -5.96 5.19
CA GLU A 87 6.16 -7.01 6.22
C GLU A 87 4.74 -7.14 6.81
N ALA A 88 4.01 -6.01 6.90
CA ALA A 88 2.58 -6.00 7.23
C ALA A 88 1.71 -6.49 6.05
N ASP A 89 2.34 -6.88 4.93
CA ASP A 89 1.73 -7.42 3.72
C ASP A 89 0.93 -6.38 2.91
N SER A 90 1.29 -5.08 3.02
CA SER A 90 0.86 -4.07 2.06
C SER A 90 1.35 -4.45 0.67
N THR A 91 0.51 -4.31 -0.35
CA THR A 91 0.84 -4.72 -1.72
C THR A 91 1.96 -3.88 -2.33
N GLY A 92 2.13 -2.64 -1.85
CA GLY A 92 3.21 -1.76 -2.27
C GLY A 92 3.40 -0.59 -1.32
N ILE A 93 4.48 0.16 -1.57
CA ILE A 93 4.76 1.41 -0.88
C ILE A 93 4.80 2.57 -1.86
N MET A 94 4.48 3.77 -1.37
CA MET A 94 4.70 5.04 -2.05
C MET A 94 5.70 5.86 -1.24
N VAL A 95 6.83 6.18 -1.84
CA VAL A 95 7.85 7.01 -1.19
C VAL A 95 7.70 8.44 -1.69
N PRO A 96 7.46 9.41 -0.79
CA PRO A 96 7.30 10.81 -1.17
C PRO A 96 8.65 11.48 -1.47
N HIS A 97 8.61 12.61 -2.16
CA HIS A 97 9.75 13.51 -2.35
C HIS A 97 11.02 12.82 -2.88
N LEU A 98 10.88 11.97 -3.88
CA LEU A 98 12.03 11.33 -4.52
C LEU A 98 12.82 12.37 -5.33
N MET A 99 14.10 12.59 -4.96
CA MET A 99 14.91 13.70 -5.49
C MET A 99 16.01 13.26 -6.45
N SER A 100 16.36 11.97 -6.49
CA SER A 100 17.44 11.48 -7.34
C SER A 100 17.25 10.03 -7.79
N LEU A 101 17.94 9.67 -8.88
CA LEU A 101 17.99 8.28 -9.34
C LEU A 101 18.71 7.36 -8.35
N ALA A 102 19.73 7.89 -7.65
CA ALA A 102 20.47 7.12 -6.64
C ALA A 102 19.54 6.72 -5.50
N GLU A 103 18.76 7.67 -5.00
CA GLU A 103 17.74 7.42 -3.97
C GLU A 103 16.69 6.40 -4.43
N ALA A 104 16.21 6.52 -5.68
CA ALA A 104 15.25 5.57 -6.24
C ALA A 104 15.81 4.14 -6.26
N ARG A 105 17.07 3.97 -6.64
CA ARG A 105 17.76 2.68 -6.66
C ARG A 105 17.93 2.09 -5.27
N GLU A 106 18.28 2.91 -4.29
CA GLU A 106 18.44 2.50 -2.90
C GLU A 106 17.10 2.00 -2.32
N ILE A 107 16.00 2.73 -2.53
CA ILE A 107 14.67 2.32 -2.09
C ILE A 107 14.28 0.98 -2.74
N VAL A 108 14.47 0.84 -4.04
CA VAL A 108 14.20 -0.43 -4.74
C VAL A 108 15.05 -1.56 -4.19
N TYR A 109 16.30 -1.30 -3.85
CA TYR A 109 17.19 -2.30 -3.23
C TYR A 109 16.63 -2.76 -1.87
N TYR A 110 16.18 -1.83 -1.02
CA TYR A 110 15.61 -2.17 0.29
C TYR A 110 14.27 -2.93 0.20
N THR A 111 13.52 -2.76 -0.86
CA THR A 111 12.23 -3.44 -1.03
C THR A 111 12.32 -4.82 -1.70
N LYS A 112 13.52 -5.26 -2.04
CA LYS A 112 13.78 -6.62 -2.57
C LYS A 112 14.39 -7.47 -1.47
N PHE A 113 13.68 -8.46 -1.04
CA PHE A 113 14.16 -9.45 -0.06
C PHE A 113 14.97 -10.54 -0.72
#